data_a64755541bced64df03d75956cac7730
#
_entry.id   a64755541bced64df03d75956cac7730
#
_cell.length_a   1.000
_cell.length_b   1.000
_cell.length_c   1.000
_cell.angle_alpha   90.00
_cell.angle_beta   90.00
_cell.angle_gamma   90.00
#
_symmetry.space_group_name_H-M   'P 1'
#
loop_
_entity.id
_entity.type
_entity.pdbx_description
1 polymer ?
#
loop_
_entity_poly.entity_id
_entity_poly.type
_entity_poly.pdbx_seq_one_letter_code
_entity_poly.pdbx_strand_id
1 'polypeptide(L)'
;MFVRILISLTLLSAVVGIIPHSLTAQSENKPFILPFASAPGPDTWTLGQLYGNTTGAYANRRNFYSAGQGLHFGLDLSAPCGTEIVAIGDGVVVGADGPWGSAPHNLLINHENGWMSMYGHLLETPKLKAGDRVKQGQVVALSGDPDETCHSRPHLHLEIRDVKNTKFVNPISLINADWDSLALFGQFGRGFERDLGDPRKWQNMYDQPDGIRGGAFLNEYDKPWPPAFTFR
;
A
#
# COMPACT_ATOMS: atom_id res chain seq x y z
N MET A 1 -19.87 -55.86 -66.99
CA MET A 1 -20.63 -54.61 -66.63
C MET A 1 -20.27 -54.31 -65.21
N PHE A 2 -19.24 -53.45 -64.98
CA PHE A 2 -18.76 -53.11 -63.66
C PHE A 2 -19.32 -51.74 -63.28
N VAL A 3 -20.12 -51.70 -62.21
CA VAL A 3 -20.65 -50.49 -61.64
C VAL A 3 -19.57 -49.93 -60.68
N ARG A 4 -19.05 -48.75 -60.99
CA ARG A 4 -18.18 -47.96 -60.06
C ARG A 4 -19.05 -47.12 -59.16
N ILE A 5 -19.05 -47.41 -57.84
CA ILE A 5 -19.65 -46.61 -56.83
C ILE A 5 -18.62 -45.51 -56.40
N LEU A 6 -18.92 -44.24 -56.69
CA LEU A 6 -18.16 -43.11 -56.19
C LEU A 6 -18.69 -42.79 -54.78
N ILE A 7 -17.83 -42.94 -53.80
CA ILE A 7 -18.13 -42.47 -52.45
C ILE A 7 -17.55 -41.05 -52.34
N SER A 8 -18.44 -40.06 -52.29
CA SER A 8 -18.07 -38.67 -52.02
C SER A 8 -17.89 -38.49 -50.52
N LEU A 9 -16.67 -38.22 -50.09
CA LEU A 9 -16.32 -37.89 -48.71
C LEU A 9 -16.47 -36.39 -48.54
N THR A 10 -17.53 -35.94 -47.88
CA THR A 10 -17.68 -34.53 -47.47
C THR A 10 -16.93 -34.31 -46.16
N LEU A 11 -15.83 -33.57 -46.22
CA LEU A 11 -15.13 -33.05 -45.04
C LEU A 11 -15.96 -31.93 -44.41
N LEU A 12 -16.50 -32.19 -43.26
CA LEU A 12 -17.15 -31.16 -42.41
C LEU A 12 -16.06 -30.47 -41.59
N SER A 13 -15.63 -29.29 -42.03
CA SER A 13 -14.67 -28.45 -41.27
C SER A 13 -15.39 -27.80 -40.12
N ALA A 14 -15.21 -28.29 -38.91
CA ALA A 14 -15.66 -27.63 -37.72
C ALA A 14 -14.74 -26.41 -37.45
N VAL A 15 -15.24 -25.22 -37.72
CA VAL A 15 -14.60 -23.96 -37.27
C VAL A 15 -14.83 -23.84 -35.77
N VAL A 16 -13.83 -24.21 -34.98
CA VAL A 16 -13.82 -23.90 -33.54
C VAL A 16 -13.56 -22.40 -33.42
N GLY A 17 -14.62 -21.64 -33.18
CA GLY A 17 -14.51 -20.23 -32.87
C GLY A 17 -13.79 -20.06 -31.52
N ILE A 18 -12.54 -19.57 -31.59
CA ILE A 18 -11.84 -19.09 -30.40
C ILE A 18 -12.55 -17.81 -29.97
N ILE A 19 -13.44 -17.90 -28.99
CA ILE A 19 -13.97 -16.73 -28.30
C ILE A 19 -12.81 -16.18 -27.49
N PRO A 20 -12.31 -14.96 -27.77
CA PRO A 20 -11.32 -14.37 -26.88
C PRO A 20 -12.00 -14.16 -25.53
N HIS A 21 -11.61 -14.93 -24.51
CA HIS A 21 -11.92 -14.60 -23.13
C HIS A 21 -11.19 -13.30 -22.84
N SER A 22 -11.89 -12.20 -22.99
CA SER A 22 -11.52 -10.93 -22.39
C SER A 22 -11.51 -11.18 -20.88
N LEU A 23 -10.33 -11.40 -20.32
CA LEU A 23 -10.09 -11.28 -18.89
C LEU A 23 -10.28 -9.79 -18.55
N THR A 24 -11.51 -9.35 -18.46
CA THR A 24 -11.81 -8.16 -17.68
C THR A 24 -11.48 -8.56 -16.24
N ALA A 25 -10.29 -8.14 -15.78
CA ALA A 25 -10.01 -8.09 -14.36
C ALA A 25 -11.19 -7.35 -13.74
N GLN A 26 -12.03 -8.07 -12.99
CA GLN A 26 -13.09 -7.48 -12.22
C GLN A 26 -12.37 -6.56 -11.24
N SER A 27 -12.43 -5.25 -11.46
CA SER A 27 -12.00 -4.24 -10.51
C SER A 27 -12.82 -4.50 -9.25
N GLU A 28 -12.24 -5.21 -8.29
CA GLU A 28 -12.82 -5.28 -6.96
C GLU A 28 -12.98 -3.84 -6.50
N ASN A 29 -14.20 -3.46 -6.19
CA ASN A 29 -14.54 -2.09 -5.84
C ASN A 29 -13.97 -1.83 -4.43
N LYS A 30 -12.68 -1.49 -4.37
CA LYS A 30 -11.99 -1.21 -3.12
C LYS A 30 -12.58 0.03 -2.46
N PRO A 31 -12.73 0.05 -1.12
CA PRO A 31 -13.49 1.10 -0.44
C PRO A 31 -12.81 2.47 -0.43
N PHE A 32 -11.51 2.53 -0.70
CA PHE A 32 -10.71 3.75 -0.52
C PHE A 32 -10.06 4.23 -1.81
N ILE A 33 -9.78 5.54 -1.85
CA ILE A 33 -9.01 6.22 -2.90
C ILE A 33 -7.59 6.55 -2.43
N LEU A 34 -6.73 6.99 -3.34
CA LEU A 34 -5.42 7.55 -3.00
C LEU A 34 -5.59 8.84 -2.17
N PRO A 35 -4.63 9.13 -1.25
CA PRO A 35 -4.73 10.26 -0.31
C PRO A 35 -4.34 11.62 -0.92
N PHE A 36 -4.10 11.70 -2.22
CA PHE A 36 -3.79 12.93 -2.94
C PHE A 36 -4.73 13.11 -4.11
N ALA A 37 -5.20 14.35 -4.32
CA ALA A 37 -6.05 14.68 -5.47
C ALA A 37 -5.27 14.76 -6.78
N SER A 38 -3.99 15.12 -6.72
CA SER A 38 -3.11 15.17 -7.88
C SER A 38 -2.67 13.77 -8.33
N ALA A 39 -2.46 13.60 -9.63
CA ALA A 39 -1.82 12.40 -10.16
C ALA A 39 -0.36 12.28 -9.65
N PRO A 40 0.17 11.05 -9.50
CA PRO A 40 1.57 10.84 -9.16
C PRO A 40 2.48 11.37 -10.28
N GLY A 41 3.61 11.94 -9.89
CA GLY A 41 4.57 12.51 -10.83
C GLY A 41 5.78 13.13 -10.13
N PRO A 42 6.82 13.49 -10.88
CA PRO A 42 8.07 14.01 -10.33
C PRO A 42 7.89 15.32 -9.54
N ASP A 43 6.88 16.11 -9.89
CA ASP A 43 6.60 17.40 -9.28
C ASP A 43 5.41 17.36 -8.30
N THR A 44 4.84 16.19 -8.05
CA THR A 44 3.67 16.02 -7.19
C THR A 44 3.98 15.08 -6.03
N TRP A 45 3.75 13.79 -6.22
CA TRP A 45 4.07 12.77 -5.21
C TRP A 45 4.43 11.45 -5.89
N THR A 46 5.20 10.63 -5.19
CA THR A 46 5.58 9.28 -5.63
C THR A 46 5.45 8.30 -4.50
N LEU A 47 5.32 7.02 -4.82
CA LEU A 47 5.37 5.96 -3.84
C LEU A 47 6.78 5.87 -3.25
N GLY A 48 6.92 6.13 -1.96
CA GLY A 48 8.18 6.07 -1.21
C GLY A 48 8.48 4.66 -0.71
N GLN A 49 7.90 4.26 0.43
CA GLN A 49 8.08 2.93 1.01
C GLN A 49 6.76 2.16 1.01
N LEU A 50 6.80 0.91 0.57
CA LEU A 50 5.65 0.00 0.57
C LEU A 50 5.38 -0.54 1.98
N TYR A 51 4.15 -1.02 2.21
CA TYR A 51 3.79 -1.77 3.41
C TYR A 51 4.53 -3.11 3.46
N GLY A 52 4.89 -3.55 4.66
CA GLY A 52 5.34 -4.91 4.92
C GLY A 52 6.84 -5.05 5.17
N ASN A 53 7.39 -6.19 4.81
CA ASN A 53 8.78 -6.57 5.10
C ASN A 53 9.76 -6.01 4.06
N THR A 54 9.77 -4.69 3.91
CA THR A 54 10.72 -4.01 3.02
C THR A 54 12.14 -4.12 3.55
N THR A 55 13.13 -3.95 2.67
CA THR A 55 14.54 -3.94 3.07
C THR A 55 14.83 -2.86 4.11
N GLY A 56 14.16 -1.70 4.00
CA GLY A 56 14.25 -0.61 4.97
C GLY A 56 13.65 -1.00 6.33
N ALA A 57 12.49 -1.64 6.33
CA ALA A 57 11.85 -2.11 7.55
C ALA A 57 12.69 -3.19 8.23
N TYR A 58 13.20 -4.16 7.47
CA TYR A 58 14.07 -5.21 8.01
C TYR A 58 15.34 -4.63 8.65
N ALA A 59 16.00 -3.72 7.98
CA ALA A 59 17.22 -3.07 8.50
C ALA A 59 16.97 -2.30 9.81
N ASN A 60 15.78 -1.72 9.99
CA ASN A 60 15.41 -0.90 11.14
C ASN A 60 14.35 -1.54 12.04
N ARG A 61 14.14 -2.86 11.95
CA ARG A 61 13.05 -3.57 12.62
C ARG A 61 13.03 -3.42 14.13
N ARG A 62 14.20 -3.32 14.76
CA ARG A 62 14.35 -3.19 16.22
C ARG A 62 14.25 -1.74 16.71
N ASN A 63 14.24 -0.78 15.79
CA ASN A 63 14.16 0.65 16.10
C ASN A 63 12.78 1.20 15.68
N PHE A 64 12.66 1.71 14.47
CA PHE A 64 11.47 2.41 14.00
C PHE A 64 10.26 1.50 13.77
N TYR A 65 10.48 0.21 13.48
CA TYR A 65 9.41 -0.73 13.11
C TYR A 65 9.11 -1.79 14.17
N SER A 66 9.64 -1.63 15.37
CA SER A 66 9.43 -2.61 16.47
C SER A 66 7.96 -2.74 16.87
N ALA A 67 7.19 -1.65 16.88
CA ALA A 67 5.77 -1.65 17.20
C ALA A 67 4.91 -2.39 16.16
N GLY A 68 5.39 -2.49 14.92
CA GLY A 68 4.74 -3.21 13.80
C GLY A 68 5.34 -4.58 13.51
N GLN A 69 5.88 -5.26 14.51
CA GLN A 69 6.47 -6.59 14.36
C GLN A 69 7.69 -6.64 13.40
N GLY A 70 8.39 -5.53 13.24
CA GLY A 70 9.52 -5.38 12.33
C GLY A 70 9.12 -5.03 10.90
N LEU A 71 7.83 -4.89 10.60
CA LEU A 71 7.30 -4.51 9.30
C LEU A 71 7.08 -3.00 9.22
N HIS A 72 7.16 -2.45 8.03
CA HIS A 72 6.58 -1.15 7.73
C HIS A 72 5.06 -1.31 7.66
N PHE A 73 4.32 -0.72 8.58
CA PHE A 73 2.89 -0.98 8.75
C PHE A 73 1.99 0.09 8.11
N GLY A 74 2.53 0.85 7.15
CA GLY A 74 1.82 1.81 6.32
C GLY A 74 2.40 1.91 4.91
N LEU A 75 1.97 2.93 4.20
CA LEU A 75 2.57 3.37 2.94
C LEU A 75 3.23 4.73 3.18
N ASP A 76 4.48 4.90 2.75
CA ASP A 76 5.07 6.22 2.66
C ASP A 76 4.89 6.74 1.23
N LEU A 77 4.27 7.89 1.13
CA LEU A 77 4.00 8.58 -0.12
C LEU A 77 4.80 9.88 -0.11
N SER A 78 5.93 9.88 -0.80
CA SER A 78 6.84 11.02 -0.88
C SER A 78 6.16 12.19 -1.60
N ALA A 79 6.00 13.30 -0.91
CA ALA A 79 5.36 14.51 -1.43
C ALA A 79 6.05 15.74 -0.81
N PRO A 80 6.15 16.85 -1.52
CA PRO A 80 6.63 18.10 -0.93
C PRO A 80 5.80 18.48 0.30
N CYS A 81 6.44 19.10 1.30
CA CYS A 81 5.71 19.69 2.43
C CYS A 81 4.64 20.66 1.93
N GLY A 82 3.47 20.64 2.57
CA GLY A 82 2.33 21.48 2.20
C GLY A 82 1.46 20.89 1.07
N THR A 83 1.78 19.70 0.56
CA THR A 83 0.88 19.02 -0.38
C THR A 83 -0.41 18.63 0.35
N GLU A 84 -1.55 18.99 -0.24
CA GLU A 84 -2.87 18.68 0.33
C GLU A 84 -3.11 17.17 0.37
N ILE A 85 -3.47 16.69 1.56
CA ILE A 85 -3.86 15.31 1.83
C ILE A 85 -5.39 15.25 1.90
N VAL A 86 -5.98 14.30 1.18
CA VAL A 86 -7.43 14.08 1.20
C VAL A 86 -7.81 12.83 1.99
N ALA A 87 -9.01 12.83 2.58
CA ALA A 87 -9.58 11.64 3.20
C ALA A 87 -9.75 10.53 2.16
N ILE A 88 -9.21 9.34 2.44
CA ILE A 88 -9.29 8.19 1.53
C ILE A 88 -10.70 7.59 1.43
N GLY A 89 -11.58 7.91 2.36
CA GLY A 89 -12.99 7.48 2.42
C GLY A 89 -13.81 8.41 3.29
N ASP A 90 -15.14 8.31 3.18
CA ASP A 90 -16.06 8.94 4.13
C ASP A 90 -15.76 8.46 5.55
N GLY A 91 -15.95 9.30 6.57
CA GLY A 91 -15.69 8.87 7.93
C GLY A 91 -15.93 9.93 9.00
N VAL A 92 -15.58 9.57 10.23
CA VAL A 92 -15.64 10.40 11.41
C VAL A 92 -14.24 10.51 12.01
N VAL A 93 -13.79 11.72 12.27
CA VAL A 93 -12.50 11.98 12.91
C VAL A 93 -12.51 11.42 14.33
N VAL A 94 -11.54 10.58 14.64
CA VAL A 94 -11.29 10.06 15.99
C VAL A 94 -10.51 11.10 16.80
N GLY A 95 -9.56 11.78 16.16
CA GLY A 95 -8.78 12.87 16.75
C GLY A 95 -7.56 13.23 15.90
N ALA A 96 -6.92 14.33 16.31
CA ALA A 96 -5.63 14.78 15.80
C ALA A 96 -4.60 14.78 16.93
N ASP A 97 -3.32 14.63 16.59
CA ASP A 97 -2.17 14.60 17.51
C ASP A 97 -2.36 13.61 18.68
N GLY A 98 -2.97 12.47 18.39
CA GLY A 98 -3.15 11.41 19.37
C GLY A 98 -1.95 10.44 19.44
N PRO A 99 -1.98 9.49 20.39
CA PRO A 99 -0.90 8.52 20.60
C PRO A 99 -0.88 7.42 19.55
N TRP A 100 -0.98 7.77 18.28
CA TRP A 100 -1.08 6.80 17.17
C TRP A 100 0.21 6.59 16.41
N GLY A 101 1.27 7.34 16.73
CA GLY A 101 2.58 7.26 16.07
C GLY A 101 2.75 8.30 14.96
N SER A 102 3.84 8.16 14.21
CA SER A 102 4.17 8.97 13.02
C SER A 102 4.15 10.48 13.29
N ALA A 103 4.93 10.90 14.32
CA ALA A 103 5.14 12.31 14.66
C ALA A 103 5.70 13.11 13.45
N PRO A 104 5.63 14.47 13.42
CA PRO A 104 5.19 15.35 14.54
C PRO A 104 3.69 15.39 14.75
N HIS A 105 2.90 15.38 13.66
CA HIS A 105 1.44 15.50 13.71
C HIS A 105 0.78 14.32 13.03
N ASN A 106 -0.40 13.94 13.52
CA ASN A 106 -1.18 12.86 12.96
C ASN A 106 -2.69 13.10 13.03
N LEU A 107 -3.43 12.36 12.20
CA LEU A 107 -4.89 12.37 12.15
C LEU A 107 -5.40 10.93 12.05
N LEU A 108 -6.41 10.57 12.84
CA LEU A 108 -7.08 9.27 12.76
C LEU A 108 -8.54 9.44 12.38
N ILE A 109 -8.99 8.73 11.34
CA ILE A 109 -10.36 8.75 10.82
C ILE A 109 -10.94 7.34 10.87
N ASN A 110 -12.14 7.19 11.44
CA ASN A 110 -12.92 5.94 11.41
C ASN A 110 -13.90 5.98 10.24
N HIS A 111 -13.80 5.03 9.32
CA HIS A 111 -14.63 4.95 8.12
C HIS A 111 -15.97 4.24 8.32
N GLU A 112 -16.29 3.83 9.54
CA GLU A 112 -17.55 3.16 9.89
C GLU A 112 -17.83 1.86 9.09
N ASN A 113 -16.82 1.33 8.39
CA ASN A 113 -16.85 0.10 7.57
C ASN A 113 -15.91 -1.00 8.10
N GLY A 114 -15.49 -0.89 9.35
CA GLY A 114 -14.55 -1.82 9.99
C GLY A 114 -13.09 -1.34 9.96
N TRP A 115 -12.79 -0.26 9.26
CA TRP A 115 -11.44 0.28 9.08
C TRP A 115 -11.29 1.72 9.57
N MET A 116 -10.07 2.03 9.98
CA MET A 116 -9.61 3.39 10.26
C MET A 116 -8.40 3.70 9.38
N SER A 117 -8.26 4.95 8.97
CA SER A 117 -7.02 5.46 8.36
C SER A 117 -6.28 6.39 9.31
N MET A 118 -4.96 6.21 9.41
CA MET A 118 -4.07 7.08 10.15
C MET A 118 -3.13 7.77 9.15
N TYR A 119 -3.12 9.10 9.22
CA TYR A 119 -2.27 9.98 8.43
C TYR A 119 -1.19 10.54 9.35
N GLY A 120 0.06 10.28 9.02
CA GLY A 120 1.20 10.67 9.85
C GLY A 120 2.18 11.58 9.13
N HIS A 121 3.12 12.11 9.90
CA HIS A 121 4.13 13.09 9.46
C HIS A 121 3.51 14.33 8.82
N LEU A 122 2.41 14.81 9.41
CA LEU A 122 1.70 15.98 8.92
C LEU A 122 2.49 17.26 9.23
N LEU A 123 2.31 18.29 8.38
CA LEU A 123 3.04 19.54 8.48
C LEU A 123 2.68 20.34 9.73
N GLU A 124 1.41 20.28 10.10
CA GLU A 124 0.84 21.01 11.26
C GLU A 124 -0.29 20.19 11.89
N THR A 125 -0.68 20.55 13.10
CA THR A 125 -1.87 19.96 13.73
C THR A 125 -3.09 20.17 12.85
N PRO A 126 -3.78 19.10 12.42
CA PRO A 126 -5.01 19.22 11.64
C PRO A 126 -6.08 20.03 12.36
N LYS A 127 -6.80 20.88 11.63
CA LYS A 127 -7.88 21.72 12.20
C LYS A 127 -9.14 20.94 12.58
N LEU A 128 -9.23 19.69 12.12
CA LEU A 128 -10.34 18.78 12.39
C LEU A 128 -10.32 18.30 13.85
N LYS A 129 -11.50 18.09 14.42
CA LYS A 129 -11.70 17.66 15.81
C LYS A 129 -12.41 16.31 15.86
N ALA A 130 -12.26 15.61 16.98
CA ALA A 130 -12.99 14.37 17.23
C ALA A 130 -14.50 14.60 17.05
N GLY A 131 -15.13 13.74 16.28
CA GLY A 131 -16.56 13.81 15.91
C GLY A 131 -16.85 14.55 14.60
N ASP A 132 -15.90 15.27 14.01
CA ASP A 132 -16.10 15.89 12.70
C ASP A 132 -16.30 14.83 11.62
N ARG A 133 -17.27 15.05 10.74
CA ARG A 133 -17.49 14.19 9.58
C ARG A 133 -16.70 14.68 8.38
N VAL A 134 -16.06 13.76 7.69
CA VAL A 134 -15.32 14.05 6.46
C VAL A 134 -15.88 13.22 5.30
N LYS A 135 -15.72 13.74 4.10
CA LYS A 135 -16.07 13.07 2.86
C LYS A 135 -14.81 12.57 2.14
N GLN A 136 -14.94 11.44 1.45
CA GLN A 136 -13.89 10.97 0.55
C GLN A 136 -13.47 12.10 -0.40
N GLY A 137 -12.17 12.32 -0.54
CA GLY A 137 -11.62 13.42 -1.34
C GLY A 137 -11.61 14.79 -0.69
N GLN A 138 -12.15 14.95 0.53
CA GLN A 138 -12.05 16.20 1.29
C GLN A 138 -10.63 16.41 1.78
N VAL A 139 -10.07 17.61 1.62
CA VAL A 139 -8.77 17.98 2.22
C VAL A 139 -8.87 17.93 3.74
N VAL A 140 -7.97 17.19 4.37
CA VAL A 140 -7.97 16.92 5.81
C VAL A 140 -6.67 17.34 6.51
N ALA A 141 -5.56 17.43 5.76
CA ALA A 141 -4.25 17.78 6.31
C ALA A 141 -3.30 18.23 5.19
N LEU A 142 -2.07 18.55 5.60
CA LEU A 142 -0.95 18.86 4.70
C LEU A 142 0.21 17.90 4.98
N SER A 143 0.88 17.42 3.92
CA SER A 143 2.07 16.59 4.02
C SER A 143 3.21 17.36 4.69
N GLY A 144 3.93 16.71 5.59
CA GLY A 144 5.07 17.26 6.30
C GLY A 144 6.31 16.38 6.20
N ASP A 145 7.16 16.46 7.22
CA ASP A 145 8.43 15.75 7.31
C ASP A 145 8.61 15.23 8.76
N PRO A 146 9.04 13.98 8.98
CA PRO A 146 9.26 13.43 10.32
C PRO A 146 10.16 14.26 11.23
N ASP A 147 11.09 15.02 10.68
CA ASP A 147 12.02 15.90 11.42
C ASP A 147 11.63 17.38 11.42
N GLU A 148 10.43 17.70 10.92
CA GLU A 148 9.86 19.05 10.88
C GLU A 148 10.61 20.07 10.01
N THR A 149 11.66 19.66 9.31
CA THR A 149 12.51 20.58 8.53
C THR A 149 12.02 20.81 7.10
N CYS A 150 11.23 19.90 6.55
CA CYS A 150 10.84 19.83 5.14
C CYS A 150 12.03 19.70 4.16
N HIS A 151 13.20 19.35 4.66
CA HIS A 151 14.44 19.25 3.87
C HIS A 151 15.08 17.86 3.88
N SER A 152 14.56 16.93 4.69
CA SER A 152 15.13 15.59 4.81
C SER A 152 14.43 14.60 3.90
N ARG A 153 13.19 14.30 4.17
CA ARG A 153 12.38 13.30 3.46
C ARG A 153 10.88 13.54 3.65
N PRO A 154 10.35 14.63 3.12
CA PRO A 154 8.94 14.93 3.27
C PRO A 154 8.08 13.84 2.65
N HIS A 155 7.10 13.33 3.40
CA HIS A 155 6.19 12.30 2.96
C HIS A 155 4.97 12.20 3.87
N LEU A 156 3.88 11.68 3.33
CA LEU A 156 2.76 11.17 4.10
C LEU A 156 3.03 9.70 4.47
N HIS A 157 2.94 9.34 5.75
CA HIS A 157 2.81 7.97 6.20
C HIS A 157 1.33 7.65 6.38
N LEU A 158 0.80 6.70 5.56
CA LEU A 158 -0.61 6.32 5.58
C LEU A 158 -0.77 4.87 6.05
N GLU A 159 -1.53 4.66 7.12
CA GLU A 159 -1.87 3.34 7.59
C GLU A 159 -3.36 3.04 7.45
N ILE A 160 -3.73 1.76 7.30
CA ILE A 160 -5.08 1.27 7.51
C ILE A 160 -5.07 0.30 8.68
N ARG A 161 -5.95 0.53 9.64
CA ARG A 161 -6.04 -0.19 10.92
C ARG A 161 -7.45 -0.73 11.13
N ASP A 162 -7.58 -1.78 11.94
CA ASP A 162 -8.87 -2.21 12.46
C ASP A 162 -9.44 -1.17 13.45
N VAL A 163 -10.76 -1.21 13.67
CA VAL A 163 -11.45 -0.26 14.58
C VAL A 163 -11.03 -0.40 16.04
N LYS A 164 -10.34 -1.47 16.41
CA LYS A 164 -9.75 -1.67 17.76
C LYS A 164 -8.34 -1.08 17.86
N ASN A 165 -7.80 -0.58 16.77
CA ASN A 165 -6.44 -0.05 16.69
C ASN A 165 -5.36 -1.07 17.12
N THR A 166 -5.57 -2.33 16.82
CA THR A 166 -4.69 -3.44 17.20
C THR A 166 -4.02 -4.11 16.02
N LYS A 167 -4.63 -4.03 14.84
CA LYS A 167 -4.18 -4.69 13.62
C LYS A 167 -3.91 -3.66 12.52
N PHE A 168 -2.81 -3.82 11.82
CA PHE A 168 -2.45 -3.10 10.61
C PHE A 168 -2.65 -4.00 9.41
N VAL A 169 -3.20 -3.47 8.34
CA VAL A 169 -3.40 -4.20 7.09
C VAL A 169 -2.71 -3.50 5.94
N ASN A 170 -2.36 -4.27 4.92
CA ASN A 170 -1.74 -3.72 3.73
C ASN A 170 -2.69 -2.76 3.00
N PRO A 171 -2.41 -1.45 2.93
CA PRO A 171 -3.33 -0.47 2.34
C PRO A 171 -3.61 -0.73 0.86
N ILE A 172 -2.68 -1.34 0.11
CA ILE A 172 -2.89 -1.59 -1.32
C ILE A 172 -4.02 -2.59 -1.60
N SER A 173 -4.40 -3.42 -0.61
CA SER A 173 -5.55 -4.32 -0.74
C SER A 173 -6.89 -3.60 -0.67
N LEU A 174 -6.94 -2.40 -0.09
CA LEU A 174 -8.15 -1.64 0.21
C LEU A 174 -8.27 -0.32 -0.57
N ILE A 175 -7.16 0.19 -1.11
CA ILE A 175 -7.14 1.43 -1.90
C ILE A 175 -7.19 1.09 -3.39
N ASN A 176 -8.11 1.72 -4.13
CA ASN A 176 -8.23 1.56 -5.57
C ASN A 176 -7.17 2.40 -6.30
N ALA A 177 -6.17 1.73 -6.88
CA ALA A 177 -5.10 2.35 -7.65
C ALA A 177 -4.40 1.30 -8.55
N ASP A 178 -3.70 1.77 -9.56
CA ASP A 178 -2.78 0.95 -10.35
C ASP A 178 -1.44 0.84 -9.61
N TRP A 179 -1.38 -0.11 -8.67
CA TRP A 179 -0.22 -0.31 -7.81
C TRP A 179 1.00 -0.80 -8.55
N ASP A 180 0.83 -1.59 -9.61
CA ASP A 180 1.94 -2.08 -10.42
C ASP A 180 2.67 -0.91 -11.09
N SER A 181 1.95 0.01 -11.69
CA SER A 181 2.53 1.24 -12.26
C SER A 181 3.13 2.15 -11.18
N LEU A 182 2.44 2.34 -10.05
CA LEU A 182 2.94 3.16 -8.95
C LEU A 182 4.24 2.61 -8.35
N ALA A 183 4.38 1.28 -8.24
CA ALA A 183 5.58 0.65 -7.72
C ALA A 183 6.79 0.78 -8.64
N LEU A 184 6.58 0.97 -9.94
CA LEU A 184 7.64 1.18 -10.92
C LEU A 184 8.13 2.63 -10.94
N PHE A 185 7.33 3.56 -10.41
CA PHE A 185 7.61 5.00 -10.45
C PHE A 185 8.20 5.48 -9.12
N GLY A 186 9.29 6.23 -9.17
CA GLY A 186 9.89 6.86 -7.98
C GLY A 186 11.27 6.31 -7.61
N GLN A 187 11.60 6.33 -6.31
CA GLN A 187 12.96 6.10 -5.84
C GLN A 187 13.43 4.65 -5.98
N PHE A 188 14.73 4.50 -6.27
CA PHE A 188 15.45 3.23 -6.23
C PHE A 188 15.42 2.63 -4.80
N GLY A 189 15.34 1.29 -4.68
CA GLY A 189 15.49 0.59 -3.38
C GLY A 189 14.20 0.09 -2.74
N ARG A 190 13.12 -0.09 -3.49
CA ARG A 190 11.85 -0.65 -3.02
C ARG A 190 11.83 -2.17 -3.07
N GLY A 191 12.83 -2.81 -2.48
CA GLY A 191 12.86 -4.25 -2.38
C GLY A 191 12.15 -4.75 -1.13
N PHE A 192 11.72 -6.02 -1.18
CA PHE A 192 11.26 -6.77 -0.01
C PHE A 192 12.31 -7.78 0.43
N GLU A 193 12.38 -8.03 1.72
CA GLU A 193 13.06 -9.19 2.28
C GLU A 193 12.17 -10.42 2.12
N ARG A 194 12.78 -11.55 1.92
CA ARG A 194 12.08 -12.84 1.83
C ARG A 194 12.24 -13.63 3.11
N ASP A 195 11.26 -14.45 3.40
CA ASP A 195 11.37 -15.47 4.42
C ASP A 195 12.38 -16.55 3.99
N LEU A 196 13.32 -16.91 4.85
CA LEU A 196 14.34 -17.91 4.52
C LEU A 196 13.80 -19.34 4.50
N GLY A 197 12.71 -19.60 5.21
CA GLY A 197 12.03 -20.89 5.22
C GLY A 197 11.08 -21.05 4.03
N ASP A 198 10.49 -19.96 3.55
CA ASP A 198 9.64 -19.91 2.38
C ASP A 198 10.06 -18.74 1.48
N PRO A 199 10.89 -18.98 0.46
CA PRO A 199 11.46 -17.94 -0.39
C PRO A 199 10.43 -17.16 -1.22
N ARG A 200 9.17 -17.54 -1.24
CA ARG A 200 8.08 -16.82 -1.92
C ARG A 200 7.31 -15.92 -0.97
N LYS A 201 7.39 -16.16 0.31
CA LYS A 201 6.67 -15.41 1.32
C LYS A 201 7.24 -14.00 1.42
N TRP A 202 6.36 -13.00 1.37
CA TRP A 202 6.68 -11.57 1.52
C TRP A 202 7.65 -10.99 0.47
N GLN A 203 7.66 -11.58 -0.72
CA GLN A 203 8.53 -11.12 -1.82
C GLN A 203 7.93 -10.04 -2.70
N ASN A 204 6.63 -9.77 -2.58
CA ASN A 204 5.94 -8.78 -3.38
C ASN A 204 4.99 -7.93 -2.51
N MET A 205 4.46 -6.88 -3.10
CA MET A 205 3.61 -5.93 -2.38
C MET A 205 2.22 -6.46 -2.04
N TYR A 206 1.76 -7.54 -2.67
CA TYR A 206 0.40 -8.07 -2.49
C TYR A 206 0.30 -9.12 -1.38
N ASP A 207 1.36 -9.88 -1.11
CA ASP A 207 1.36 -11.01 -0.16
C ASP A 207 1.95 -10.66 1.22
N GLN A 208 2.10 -9.38 1.53
CA GLN A 208 2.61 -8.94 2.82
C GLN A 208 1.61 -9.27 3.95
N PRO A 209 2.10 -9.79 5.09
CA PRO A 209 1.23 -10.20 6.19
C PRO A 209 0.62 -8.99 6.90
N ASP A 210 -0.55 -9.19 7.50
CA ASP A 210 -1.09 -8.22 8.44
C ASP A 210 -0.17 -8.11 9.68
N GLY A 211 -0.06 -6.90 10.23
CA GLY A 211 0.72 -6.64 11.43
C GLY A 211 -0.17 -6.53 12.67
N ILE A 212 0.37 -6.91 13.82
CA ILE A 212 -0.28 -6.75 15.13
C ILE A 212 0.57 -5.80 15.95
N ARG A 213 -0.05 -4.78 16.53
CA ARG A 213 0.64 -3.81 17.39
C ARG A 213 1.28 -4.51 18.59
N GLY A 214 2.60 -4.35 18.72
CA GLY A 214 3.37 -4.96 19.82
C GLY A 214 3.50 -6.47 19.77
N GLY A 215 3.13 -7.11 18.66
CA GLY A 215 3.35 -8.54 18.45
C GLY A 215 4.83 -8.90 18.28
N ALA A 216 5.14 -10.17 18.35
CA ALA A 216 6.50 -10.67 18.10
C ALA A 216 6.96 -10.36 16.68
N PHE A 217 8.26 -10.17 16.48
CA PHE A 217 8.80 -9.92 15.15
C PHE A 217 8.43 -11.03 14.16
N LEU A 218 8.00 -10.65 12.95
CA LEU A 218 7.69 -11.57 11.86
C LEU A 218 8.89 -11.83 10.97
N ASN A 219 9.91 -10.98 11.04
CA ASN A 219 11.11 -11.00 10.20
C ASN A 219 12.40 -11.29 10.97
N GLU A 220 12.32 -12.08 12.02
CA GLU A 220 13.47 -12.69 12.69
C GLU A 220 13.85 -13.96 11.92
N TYR A 221 14.96 -13.89 11.21
CA TYR A 221 15.46 -15.03 10.42
C TYR A 221 16.55 -15.78 11.21
N ASP A 222 16.52 -17.11 11.17
CA ASP A 222 17.55 -17.97 11.79
C ASP A 222 18.93 -17.76 11.15
N LYS A 223 18.94 -17.38 9.89
CA LYS A 223 20.15 -17.08 9.14
C LYS A 223 20.13 -15.65 8.63
N PRO A 224 21.21 -14.90 8.77
CA PRO A 224 21.30 -13.58 8.21
C PRO A 224 21.15 -13.63 6.69
N TRP A 225 20.52 -12.60 6.14
CA TRP A 225 20.45 -12.39 4.72
C TRP A 225 21.87 -12.22 4.14
N PRO A 226 22.16 -12.78 2.95
CA PRO A 226 23.43 -12.53 2.30
C PRO A 226 23.66 -11.02 2.18
N PRO A 227 24.88 -10.53 2.43
CA PRO A 227 25.18 -9.10 2.30
C PRO A 227 24.80 -8.64 0.88
N ALA A 228 24.16 -7.47 0.81
CA ALA A 228 23.86 -6.85 -0.47
C ALA A 228 25.13 -6.68 -1.29
N PHE A 229 25.05 -6.86 -2.60
CA PHE A 229 26.16 -6.53 -3.49
C PHE A 229 26.49 -5.05 -3.32
N THR A 230 27.65 -4.77 -2.79
CA THR A 230 28.21 -3.43 -2.82
C THR A 230 28.92 -3.26 -4.14
N PHE A 231 28.40 -2.44 -5.02
CA PHE A 231 29.17 -1.97 -6.16
C PHE A 231 30.35 -1.14 -5.59
N ARG A 232 31.55 -1.62 -5.83
CA ARG A 232 32.79 -0.87 -5.53
C ARG A 232 33.12 0.04 -6.69
#